data_5497dc53c751de5f6fe66841c1c9c7dc
#
_entry.id   5497dc53c751de5f6fe66841c1c9c7dc
#
_cell.length_a   1.000
_cell.length_b   1.000
_cell.length_c   1.000
_cell.angle_alpha   90.00
_cell.angle_beta   90.00
_cell.angle_gamma   90.00
#
_symmetry.space_group_name_H-M   'P 1'
#
loop_
_entity.id
_entity.type
_entity.pdbx_description
1 polymer ?
#
loop_
_entity_poly.entity_id
_entity_poly.type
_entity_poly.pdbx_seq_one_letter_code
_entity_poly.pdbx_strand_id
1 'polypeptide(L)'
;AGIRKFKCATIAEAEMLGHMNAPDVLLAYQPVGPKISRLLDLIKAYPATHYSCLVDQAENARAISALCEAGNITLDVFIDLNVGMNRTGVLPERAEALVDAILPLKSLQIIGLHGYDGHIHDAELSVRCQGADAAYALTERVFREISASLLSIGKGDGRYSYIPDVREAEGLRMQSRHVCVLGLGVWKRLSGYAFKVAALLITRVISVLDE
;
A
#
# COMPACT_ATOMS: atom_id res chain seq x y z
N ALA A 1 9.16 17.75 -11.36
CA ALA A 1 9.89 16.81 -10.51
C ALA A 1 9.80 15.35 -10.98
N GLY A 2 8.99 15.01 -11.99
CA GLY A 2 8.95 13.67 -12.60
C GLY A 2 8.26 12.57 -11.77
N ILE A 3 7.64 12.89 -10.65
CA ILE A 3 6.88 11.91 -9.84
C ILE A 3 5.59 11.57 -10.60
N ARG A 4 5.37 10.28 -10.85
CA ARG A 4 4.22 9.77 -11.58
C ARG A 4 3.36 8.79 -10.80
N LYS A 5 3.86 8.23 -9.70
CA LYS A 5 3.15 7.28 -8.84
C LYS A 5 2.94 7.89 -7.47
N PHE A 6 1.72 7.85 -6.99
CA PHE A 6 1.30 8.44 -5.74
C PHE A 6 0.65 7.39 -4.84
N LYS A 7 0.71 7.61 -3.56
CA LYS A 7 0.12 6.75 -2.55
C LYS A 7 -0.67 7.59 -1.57
N CYS A 8 -1.89 7.16 -1.26
CA CYS A 8 -2.75 7.83 -0.31
C CYS A 8 -3.39 6.82 0.66
N ALA A 9 -3.99 7.29 1.74
CA ALA A 9 -4.61 6.45 2.74
C ALA A 9 -6.13 6.59 2.80
N THR A 10 -6.66 7.61 2.19
CA THR A 10 -8.09 7.91 2.23
C THR A 10 -8.63 8.19 0.83
N ILE A 11 -9.93 7.98 0.64
CA ILE A 11 -10.58 8.29 -0.63
C ILE A 11 -10.54 9.80 -0.90
N ALA A 12 -10.61 10.64 0.13
CA ALA A 12 -10.49 12.09 -0.04
C ALA A 12 -9.11 12.52 -0.56
N GLU A 13 -8.03 11.88 -0.07
CA GLU A 13 -6.67 12.10 -0.63
C GLU A 13 -6.58 11.59 -2.08
N ALA A 14 -7.21 10.45 -2.38
CA ALA A 14 -7.26 9.91 -3.74
C ALA A 14 -8.02 10.85 -4.70
N GLU A 15 -9.11 11.45 -4.24
CA GLU A 15 -9.88 12.45 -4.97
C GLU A 15 -9.05 13.71 -5.25
N MET A 16 -8.36 14.22 -4.24
CA MET A 16 -7.44 15.35 -4.41
C MET A 16 -6.37 15.06 -5.47
N LEU A 17 -5.81 13.84 -5.47
CA LEU A 17 -4.82 13.42 -6.48
C LEU A 17 -5.44 13.31 -7.87
N GLY A 18 -6.70 12.82 -7.98
CA GLY A 18 -7.46 12.81 -9.23
C GLY A 18 -7.69 14.21 -9.77
N HIS A 19 -8.07 15.15 -8.92
CA HIS A 19 -8.21 16.55 -9.27
C HIS A 19 -6.93 17.16 -9.87
N MET A 20 -5.77 16.70 -9.39
CA MET A 20 -4.47 17.14 -9.88
C MET A 20 -3.98 16.35 -11.10
N ASN A 21 -4.81 15.48 -11.67
CA ASN A 21 -4.48 14.59 -12.78
C ASN A 21 -3.22 13.73 -12.48
N ALA A 22 -3.10 13.24 -11.25
CA ALA A 22 -2.05 12.30 -10.90
C ALA A 22 -2.19 11.03 -11.75
N PRO A 23 -1.14 10.59 -12.47
CA PRO A 23 -1.31 9.51 -13.46
C PRO A 23 -1.60 8.15 -12.83
N ASP A 24 -1.05 7.87 -11.63
CA ASP A 24 -1.15 6.58 -10.96
C ASP A 24 -1.27 6.79 -9.44
N VAL A 25 -2.35 6.28 -8.84
CA VAL A 25 -2.70 6.49 -7.43
C VAL A 25 -3.05 5.17 -6.77
N LEU A 26 -2.23 4.76 -5.80
CA LEU A 26 -2.54 3.65 -4.92
C LEU A 26 -3.29 4.14 -3.68
N LEU A 27 -4.54 3.74 -3.51
CA LEU A 27 -5.21 3.78 -2.21
C LEU A 27 -4.62 2.67 -1.32
N ALA A 28 -3.62 3.02 -0.52
CA ALA A 28 -2.92 2.08 0.34
C ALA A 28 -3.74 1.72 1.58
N TYR A 29 -4.97 1.28 1.34
CA TYR A 29 -5.92 0.82 2.32
C TYR A 29 -6.95 -0.11 1.66
N GLN A 30 -7.56 -0.99 2.45
CA GLN A 30 -8.62 -1.87 1.99
C GLN A 30 -9.94 -1.10 1.97
N PRO A 31 -10.58 -0.86 0.82
CA PRO A 31 -11.92 -0.31 0.79
C PRO A 31 -12.92 -1.37 1.26
N VAL A 32 -13.73 -1.06 2.27
CA VAL A 32 -14.75 -1.96 2.82
C VAL A 32 -16.11 -1.26 2.88
N GLY A 33 -17.19 -2.04 2.71
CA GLY A 33 -18.56 -1.53 2.75
C GLY A 33 -18.77 -0.32 1.82
N PRO A 34 -19.34 0.80 2.30
CA PRO A 34 -19.63 1.97 1.47
C PRO A 34 -18.41 2.61 0.80
N LYS A 35 -17.19 2.33 1.31
CA LYS A 35 -15.97 2.86 0.72
C LYS A 35 -15.67 2.26 -0.65
N ILE A 36 -16.16 1.05 -0.94
CA ILE A 36 -15.99 0.41 -2.25
C ILE A 36 -16.72 1.24 -3.31
N SER A 37 -18.03 1.52 -3.11
CA SER A 37 -18.80 2.34 -4.06
C SER A 37 -18.16 3.72 -4.27
N ARG A 38 -17.69 4.37 -3.18
CA ARG A 38 -17.01 5.66 -3.27
C ARG A 38 -15.72 5.61 -4.10
N LEU A 39 -14.95 4.52 -4.00
CA LEU A 39 -13.76 4.33 -4.83
C LEU A 39 -14.15 4.16 -6.30
N LEU A 40 -15.20 3.39 -6.60
CA LEU A 40 -15.66 3.20 -7.98
C LEU A 40 -16.23 4.49 -8.59
N ASP A 41 -16.92 5.30 -7.80
CA ASP A 41 -17.40 6.62 -8.23
C ASP A 41 -16.21 7.55 -8.53
N LEU A 42 -15.16 7.48 -7.72
CA LEU A 42 -13.92 8.23 -7.93
C LEU A 42 -13.23 7.83 -9.24
N ILE A 43 -13.13 6.52 -9.51
CA ILE A 43 -12.57 6.00 -10.78
C ILE A 43 -13.33 6.54 -11.99
N LYS A 44 -14.65 6.59 -11.90
CA LYS A 44 -15.50 7.13 -12.99
C LYS A 44 -15.34 8.65 -13.15
N ALA A 45 -15.19 9.37 -12.04
CA ALA A 45 -15.05 10.82 -12.04
C ALA A 45 -13.70 11.30 -12.61
N TYR A 46 -12.64 10.50 -12.44
CA TYR A 46 -11.28 10.86 -12.85
C TYR A 46 -10.65 9.80 -13.77
N PRO A 47 -11.17 9.60 -14.99
CA PRO A 47 -10.74 8.52 -15.88
C PRO A 47 -9.30 8.67 -16.40
N ALA A 48 -8.67 9.84 -16.24
CA ALA A 48 -7.29 10.08 -16.59
C ALA A 48 -6.30 9.59 -15.51
N THR A 49 -6.81 9.24 -14.33
CA THR A 49 -6.02 8.73 -13.19
C THR A 49 -6.23 7.22 -13.07
N HIS A 50 -5.15 6.47 -13.13
CA HIS A 50 -5.18 5.04 -12.81
C HIS A 50 -5.24 4.86 -11.30
N TYR A 51 -6.27 4.16 -10.80
CA TYR A 51 -6.44 3.88 -9.39
C TYR A 51 -6.27 2.40 -9.10
N SER A 52 -5.63 2.09 -7.99
CA SER A 52 -5.51 0.76 -7.42
C SER A 52 -5.77 0.79 -5.91
N CYS A 53 -6.04 -0.36 -5.31
CA CYS A 53 -6.22 -0.46 -3.86
C CYS A 53 -5.58 -1.73 -3.29
N LEU A 54 -5.64 -1.88 -1.96
CA LEU A 54 -5.14 -3.06 -1.26
C LEU A 54 -6.26 -4.06 -1.00
N VAL A 55 -5.89 -5.34 -1.00
CA VAL A 55 -6.72 -6.45 -0.52
C VAL A 55 -5.89 -7.39 0.36
N ASP A 56 -6.47 -7.86 1.45
CA ASP A 56 -5.86 -8.79 2.40
C ASP A 56 -6.82 -9.92 2.85
N GLN A 57 -8.07 -9.88 2.36
CA GLN A 57 -9.09 -10.88 2.68
C GLN A 57 -9.91 -11.24 1.44
N ALA A 58 -10.17 -12.52 1.25
CA ALA A 58 -10.94 -13.03 0.11
C ALA A 58 -12.39 -12.53 0.10
N GLU A 59 -13.01 -12.37 1.27
CA GLU A 59 -14.38 -11.88 1.39
C GLU A 59 -14.49 -10.43 0.90
N ASN A 60 -13.56 -9.58 1.31
CA ASN A 60 -13.51 -8.20 0.85
C ASN A 60 -13.22 -8.11 -0.65
N ALA A 61 -12.30 -8.94 -1.17
CA ALA A 61 -12.03 -9.02 -2.61
C ALA A 61 -13.28 -9.40 -3.40
N ARG A 62 -14.08 -10.37 -2.93
CA ARG A 62 -15.36 -10.73 -3.57
C ARG A 62 -16.35 -9.57 -3.56
N ALA A 63 -16.45 -8.84 -2.44
CA ALA A 63 -17.34 -7.68 -2.34
C ALA A 63 -16.93 -6.57 -3.32
N ILE A 64 -15.62 -6.30 -3.44
CA ILE A 64 -15.07 -5.34 -4.42
C ILE A 64 -15.40 -5.82 -5.85
N SER A 65 -15.12 -7.09 -6.16
CA SER A 65 -15.37 -7.69 -7.46
C SER A 65 -16.82 -7.57 -7.89
N ALA A 66 -17.77 -7.90 -7.01
CA ALA A 66 -19.19 -7.83 -7.30
C ALA A 66 -19.65 -6.39 -7.69
N LEU A 67 -19.13 -5.38 -6.98
CA LEU A 67 -19.44 -3.99 -7.31
C LEU A 67 -18.71 -3.50 -8.56
N CYS A 68 -17.50 -3.97 -8.82
CA CYS A 68 -16.77 -3.72 -10.05
C CYS A 68 -17.51 -4.31 -11.27
N GLU A 69 -17.99 -5.54 -11.19
CA GLU A 69 -18.79 -6.20 -12.21
C GLU A 69 -20.08 -5.43 -12.51
N ALA A 70 -20.82 -5.05 -11.47
CA ALA A 70 -22.03 -4.24 -11.60
C ALA A 70 -21.76 -2.88 -12.25
N GLY A 71 -20.58 -2.30 -12.02
CA GLY A 71 -20.14 -1.03 -12.58
C GLY A 71 -19.41 -1.13 -13.93
N ASN A 72 -19.20 -2.35 -14.45
CA ASN A 72 -18.38 -2.64 -15.63
C ASN A 72 -16.96 -2.02 -15.53
N ILE A 73 -16.34 -2.18 -14.36
CA ILE A 73 -15.00 -1.68 -14.03
C ILE A 73 -14.08 -2.88 -13.82
N THR A 74 -12.84 -2.79 -14.30
CA THR A 74 -11.73 -3.64 -13.86
C THR A 74 -10.85 -2.84 -12.93
N LEU A 75 -10.56 -3.37 -11.75
CA LEU A 75 -9.78 -2.70 -10.73
C LEU A 75 -8.48 -3.46 -10.44
N ASP A 76 -7.38 -2.73 -10.50
CA ASP A 76 -6.07 -3.22 -10.12
C ASP A 76 -5.93 -3.26 -8.60
N VAL A 77 -5.44 -4.38 -8.08
CA VAL A 77 -5.28 -4.60 -6.64
C VAL A 77 -3.88 -5.10 -6.29
N PHE A 78 -3.40 -4.69 -5.14
CA PHE A 78 -2.20 -5.24 -4.52
C PHE A 78 -2.61 -6.13 -3.35
N ILE A 79 -1.94 -7.27 -3.21
CA ILE A 79 -2.04 -8.09 -2.01
C ILE A 79 -1.26 -7.39 -0.89
N ASP A 80 -1.94 -7.00 0.18
CA ASP A 80 -1.31 -6.42 1.35
C ASP A 80 -0.73 -7.53 2.24
N LEU A 81 0.57 -7.48 2.49
CA LEU A 81 1.28 -8.45 3.33
C LEU A 81 1.54 -7.87 4.72
N ASN A 82 1.30 -8.65 5.74
CA ASN A 82 1.76 -8.33 7.07
C ASN A 82 3.25 -8.69 7.21
N VAL A 83 4.09 -7.68 7.13
CA VAL A 83 5.55 -7.82 7.26
C VAL A 83 6.06 -7.46 8.67
N GLY A 84 5.17 -7.48 9.66
CA GLY A 84 5.51 -7.21 11.06
C GLY A 84 4.76 -6.03 11.69
N MET A 85 4.03 -5.23 10.90
CA MET A 85 3.23 -4.10 11.44
C MET A 85 2.05 -4.56 12.29
N ASN A 86 1.50 -5.77 12.03
CA ASN A 86 0.40 -6.39 12.77
C ASN A 86 -0.87 -5.51 12.87
N ARG A 87 -1.15 -4.74 11.82
CA ARG A 87 -2.31 -3.86 11.72
C ARG A 87 -3.29 -4.33 10.64
N THR A 88 -2.80 -4.52 9.43
CA THR A 88 -3.49 -5.03 8.25
C THR A 88 -2.53 -5.96 7.51
N GLY A 89 -3.05 -6.60 6.46
CA GLY A 89 -2.27 -7.49 5.61
C GLY A 89 -2.45 -8.96 5.96
N VAL A 90 -2.46 -9.78 4.92
CA VAL A 90 -2.48 -11.23 5.06
C VAL A 90 -1.13 -11.74 5.56
N LEU A 91 -1.15 -12.76 6.41
CA LEU A 91 0.08 -13.42 6.82
C LEU A 91 0.78 -14.05 5.59
N PRO A 92 2.11 -13.97 5.49
CA PRO A 92 2.87 -14.51 4.36
C PRO A 92 2.50 -15.94 3.98
N GLU A 93 2.26 -16.79 4.98
CA GLU A 93 1.92 -18.21 4.81
C GLU A 93 0.51 -18.42 4.20
N ARG A 94 -0.32 -17.38 4.20
CA ARG A 94 -1.69 -17.40 3.66
C ARG A 94 -1.82 -16.60 2.35
N ALA A 95 -0.75 -15.96 1.90
CA ALA A 95 -0.79 -15.08 0.74
C ALA A 95 -1.16 -15.83 -0.54
N GLU A 96 -0.62 -17.02 -0.77
CA GLU A 96 -0.93 -17.86 -1.92
C GLU A 96 -2.42 -18.25 -1.94
N ALA A 97 -2.97 -18.69 -0.83
CA ALA A 97 -4.39 -19.03 -0.73
C ALA A 97 -5.31 -17.83 -1.00
N LEU A 98 -4.88 -16.61 -0.62
CA LEU A 98 -5.60 -15.39 -0.94
C LEU A 98 -5.55 -15.08 -2.44
N VAL A 99 -4.39 -15.23 -3.07
CA VAL A 99 -4.22 -15.08 -4.52
C VAL A 99 -5.12 -16.04 -5.26
N ASP A 100 -5.12 -17.33 -4.90
CA ASP A 100 -5.98 -18.34 -5.51
C ASP A 100 -7.47 -18.01 -5.39
N ALA A 101 -7.87 -17.41 -4.27
CA ALA A 101 -9.26 -16.97 -4.08
C ALA A 101 -9.65 -15.76 -4.92
N ILE A 102 -8.67 -14.92 -5.32
CA ILE A 102 -8.90 -13.70 -6.12
C ILE A 102 -8.81 -13.99 -7.61
N LEU A 103 -7.96 -14.90 -8.05
CA LEU A 103 -7.74 -15.22 -9.47
C LEU A 103 -9.00 -15.51 -10.29
N PRO A 104 -10.08 -16.13 -9.74
CA PRO A 104 -11.33 -16.32 -10.47
C PRO A 104 -12.15 -15.04 -10.65
N LEU A 105 -11.87 -13.98 -9.90
CA LEU A 105 -12.62 -12.72 -9.88
C LEU A 105 -12.19 -11.84 -11.06
N LYS A 106 -12.91 -11.95 -12.19
CA LYS A 106 -12.51 -11.36 -13.48
C LYS A 106 -12.43 -9.83 -13.49
N SER A 107 -13.12 -9.16 -12.58
CA SER A 107 -13.12 -7.71 -12.44
C SER A 107 -11.96 -7.18 -11.56
N LEU A 108 -11.16 -8.08 -10.97
CA LEU A 108 -9.96 -7.71 -10.24
C LEU A 108 -8.72 -8.20 -10.97
N GLN A 109 -7.70 -7.36 -11.01
CA GLN A 109 -6.38 -7.72 -11.52
C GLN A 109 -5.35 -7.55 -10.42
N ILE A 110 -4.73 -8.65 -9.99
CA ILE A 110 -3.61 -8.56 -9.05
C ILE A 110 -2.40 -8.03 -9.82
N ILE A 111 -1.82 -6.91 -9.38
CA ILE A 111 -0.67 -6.28 -10.05
C ILE A 111 0.59 -6.29 -9.20
N GLY A 112 0.53 -6.75 -7.96
CA GLY A 112 1.72 -6.85 -7.10
C GLY A 112 1.41 -7.13 -5.65
N LEU A 113 2.46 -7.08 -4.85
CA LEU A 113 2.41 -7.18 -3.39
C LEU A 113 2.69 -5.81 -2.76
N HIS A 114 2.10 -5.56 -1.62
CA HIS A 114 2.35 -4.38 -0.80
C HIS A 114 2.77 -4.84 0.60
N GLY A 115 3.89 -4.33 1.10
CA GLY A 115 4.34 -4.53 2.48
C GLY A 115 4.54 -3.18 3.15
N TYR A 116 4.03 -3.01 4.36
CA TYR A 116 4.20 -1.78 5.13
C TYR A 116 4.98 -2.04 6.41
N ASP A 117 6.18 -1.50 6.47
CA ASP A 117 7.15 -1.64 7.55
C ASP A 117 7.09 -0.51 8.61
N GLY A 118 5.95 0.13 8.75
CA GLY A 118 5.75 1.30 9.62
C GLY A 118 5.99 1.09 11.11
N HIS A 119 6.22 -0.14 11.54
CA HIS A 119 6.64 -0.50 12.90
C HIS A 119 8.15 -0.31 13.13
N ILE A 120 8.93 -0.16 12.05
CA ILE A 120 10.38 0.00 12.13
C ILE A 120 10.71 1.47 12.35
N HIS A 121 10.94 1.84 13.59
CA HIS A 121 11.20 3.22 14.00
C HIS A 121 12.27 3.34 15.10
N ASP A 122 13.16 2.35 15.17
CA ASP A 122 14.28 2.34 16.11
C ASP A 122 15.17 3.58 15.93
N ALA A 123 15.75 4.08 17.01
CA ALA A 123 16.59 5.27 16.96
C ALA A 123 17.89 5.00 16.18
N GLU A 124 18.41 3.79 16.27
CA GLU A 124 19.65 3.40 15.61
C GLU A 124 19.41 3.00 14.16
N LEU A 125 20.21 3.56 13.25
CA LEU A 125 20.09 3.32 11.81
C LEU A 125 20.35 1.85 11.43
N SER A 126 21.33 1.21 12.04
CA SER A 126 21.69 -0.18 11.76
C SER A 126 20.53 -1.14 12.09
N VAL A 127 19.82 -0.90 13.19
CA VAL A 127 18.66 -1.69 13.60
C VAL A 127 17.50 -1.48 12.62
N ARG A 128 17.25 -0.23 12.19
CA ARG A 128 16.24 0.04 11.18
C ARG A 128 16.55 -0.63 9.84
N CYS A 129 17.80 -0.58 9.39
CA CYS A 129 18.22 -1.25 8.17
C CYS A 129 18.00 -2.76 8.24
N GLN A 130 18.38 -3.40 9.35
CA GLN A 130 18.15 -4.82 9.55
C GLN A 130 16.66 -5.19 9.55
N GLY A 131 15.82 -4.39 10.22
CA GLY A 131 14.38 -4.57 10.22
C GLY A 131 13.77 -4.43 8.81
N ALA A 132 14.16 -3.38 8.08
CA ALA A 132 13.70 -3.14 6.71
C ALA A 132 14.15 -4.26 5.76
N ASP A 133 15.40 -4.72 5.88
CA ASP A 133 15.92 -5.84 5.09
C ASP A 133 15.16 -7.15 5.39
N ALA A 134 14.79 -7.40 6.63
CA ALA A 134 13.99 -8.57 7.01
C ALA A 134 12.57 -8.51 6.43
N ALA A 135 11.89 -7.36 6.53
CA ALA A 135 10.56 -7.15 5.94
C ALA A 135 10.59 -7.27 4.41
N TYR A 136 11.65 -6.76 3.79
CA TYR A 136 11.88 -6.89 2.35
C TYR A 136 12.09 -8.34 1.94
N ALA A 137 13.00 -9.06 2.60
CA ALA A 137 13.29 -10.46 2.29
C ALA A 137 12.04 -11.35 2.40
N LEU A 138 11.18 -11.06 3.39
CA LEU A 138 9.90 -11.74 3.55
C LEU A 138 8.98 -11.50 2.34
N THR A 139 8.85 -10.25 1.93
CA THR A 139 8.02 -9.87 0.76
C THR A 139 8.56 -10.47 -0.52
N GLU A 140 9.88 -10.44 -0.72
CA GLU A 140 10.55 -11.03 -1.89
C GLU A 140 10.34 -12.55 -1.97
N ARG A 141 10.44 -13.24 -0.84
CA ARG A 141 10.16 -14.68 -0.77
C ARG A 141 8.74 -14.99 -1.23
N VAL A 142 7.74 -14.32 -0.64
CA VAL A 142 6.34 -14.52 -0.99
C VAL A 142 6.08 -14.20 -2.47
N PHE A 143 6.69 -13.12 -2.98
CA PHE A 143 6.57 -12.77 -4.40
C PHE A 143 7.10 -13.87 -5.32
N ARG A 144 8.25 -14.46 -5.00
CA ARG A 144 8.83 -15.56 -5.79
C ARG A 144 7.96 -16.82 -5.73
N GLU A 145 7.44 -17.17 -4.55
CA GLU A 145 6.55 -18.31 -4.36
C GLU A 145 5.27 -18.16 -5.21
N ILE A 146 4.58 -17.02 -5.10
CA ILE A 146 3.37 -16.73 -5.88
C ILE A 146 3.67 -16.69 -7.39
N SER A 147 4.75 -16.03 -7.80
CA SER A 147 5.13 -15.94 -9.22
C SER A 147 5.41 -17.32 -9.82
N ALA A 148 6.09 -18.20 -9.09
CA ALA A 148 6.36 -19.55 -9.53
C ALA A 148 5.06 -20.37 -9.66
N SER A 149 4.15 -20.24 -8.70
CA SER A 149 2.82 -20.88 -8.73
C SER A 149 2.01 -20.42 -9.95
N LEU A 150 1.93 -19.11 -10.18
CA LEU A 150 1.20 -18.54 -11.32
C LEU A 150 1.78 -18.93 -12.68
N LEU A 151 3.10 -18.99 -12.81
CA LEU A 151 3.77 -19.47 -14.02
C LEU A 151 3.45 -20.94 -14.29
N SER A 152 3.41 -21.77 -13.25
CA SER A 152 3.11 -23.21 -13.38
C SER A 152 1.72 -23.49 -13.92
N ILE A 153 0.76 -22.60 -13.68
CA ILE A 153 -0.63 -22.73 -14.16
C ILE A 153 -0.90 -21.91 -15.44
N GLY A 154 0.16 -21.38 -16.08
CA GLY A 154 0.04 -20.62 -17.34
C GLY A 154 -0.64 -19.25 -17.22
N LYS A 155 -0.79 -18.73 -15.99
CA LYS A 155 -1.39 -17.42 -15.72
C LYS A 155 -0.35 -16.32 -15.49
N GLY A 156 0.92 -16.63 -15.55
CA GLY A 156 2.02 -15.68 -15.43
C GLY A 156 2.33 -15.03 -16.76
N ASP A 157 1.78 -13.88 -17.08
CA ASP A 157 2.07 -13.13 -18.30
C ASP A 157 3.16 -12.04 -18.13
N GLY A 158 3.91 -12.10 -17.05
CA GLY A 158 5.01 -11.15 -16.75
C GLY A 158 4.56 -9.76 -16.33
N ARG A 159 3.25 -9.51 -16.16
CA ARG A 159 2.69 -8.22 -15.74
C ARG A 159 2.64 -8.01 -14.23
N TYR A 160 2.98 -9.03 -13.45
CA TYR A 160 3.06 -8.89 -12.00
C TYR A 160 4.28 -8.06 -11.64
N SER A 161 4.06 -6.79 -11.41
CA SER A 161 5.09 -5.94 -10.85
C SER A 161 5.07 -6.08 -9.33
N TYR A 162 6.10 -6.65 -8.81
CA TYR A 162 6.52 -6.38 -7.45
C TYR A 162 6.72 -4.86 -7.37
N ILE A 163 6.15 -4.19 -6.38
CA ILE A 163 6.62 -2.87 -6.02
C ILE A 163 7.84 -3.10 -5.11
N PRO A 164 9.06 -3.11 -5.68
CA PRO A 164 10.25 -3.04 -4.86
C PRO A 164 10.36 -1.58 -4.45
N ASP A 165 9.72 -1.20 -3.36
CA ASP A 165 9.84 0.17 -2.90
C ASP A 165 11.07 0.36 -2.01
N VAL A 166 12.02 -0.58 -2.03
CA VAL A 166 13.06 -0.57 -1.00
C VAL A 166 14.50 -0.61 -1.50
N ARG A 167 14.83 -1.02 -2.72
CA ARG A 167 16.26 -1.28 -3.07
C ARG A 167 16.89 -0.56 -4.24
N GLU A 168 16.21 0.20 -5.06
CA GLU A 168 16.84 0.80 -6.26
C GLU A 168 17.30 2.26 -6.13
N ALA A 169 17.33 2.81 -4.93
CA ALA A 169 18.02 4.06 -4.71
C ALA A 169 18.98 3.91 -3.54
N GLU A 170 20.19 4.30 -3.76
CA GLU A 170 21.19 4.54 -2.72
C GLU A 170 20.56 5.35 -1.58
N GLY A 171 20.25 4.70 -0.47
CA GLY A 171 19.62 5.32 0.69
C GLY A 171 18.18 4.87 0.89
N LEU A 172 17.94 4.39 2.05
CA LEU A 172 16.70 3.99 2.69
C LEU A 172 15.45 4.62 2.06
N ARG A 173 14.70 3.88 1.27
CA ARG A 173 13.37 4.29 0.83
C ARG A 173 12.37 3.98 1.92
N MET A 174 12.16 4.95 2.78
CA MET A 174 10.98 4.95 3.62
C MET A 174 9.77 5.39 2.81
N GLN A 175 8.65 4.78 3.08
CA GLN A 175 7.39 5.25 2.54
C GLN A 175 7.22 6.73 2.79
N SER A 176 6.90 7.48 1.76
CA SER A 176 6.77 8.94 1.75
C SER A 176 5.87 9.52 2.85
N ARG A 177 4.99 8.71 3.46
CA ARG A 177 4.14 9.15 4.57
C ARG A 177 4.88 9.53 5.84
N HIS A 178 5.93 8.80 6.19
CA HIS A 178 6.75 9.16 7.35
C HIS A 178 7.69 10.33 7.06
N VAL A 179 7.95 10.61 5.80
CA VAL A 179 8.80 11.71 5.37
C VAL A 179 8.03 13.02 5.31
N CYS A 180 6.75 13.01 4.90
CA CYS A 180 5.97 14.24 4.73
C CYS A 180 5.41 14.82 6.03
N VAL A 181 5.16 14.00 7.06
CA VAL A 181 4.65 14.46 8.36
C VAL A 181 5.34 13.70 9.50
N LEU A 182 6.62 13.93 9.65
CA LEU A 182 7.33 13.48 10.85
C LEU A 182 6.94 14.37 12.02
N GLY A 183 6.23 13.82 12.99
CA GLY A 183 6.11 14.47 14.30
C GLY A 183 7.51 14.73 14.87
N LEU A 184 7.67 15.83 15.58
CA LEU A 184 8.99 16.26 16.10
C LEU A 184 9.68 15.16 16.93
N GLY A 185 8.89 14.31 17.60
CA GLY A 185 9.38 13.17 18.36
C GLY A 185 9.96 12.06 17.50
N VAL A 186 9.35 11.78 16.34
CA VAL A 186 9.85 10.79 15.37
C VAL A 186 11.10 11.34 14.67
N TRP A 187 11.08 12.60 14.26
CA TRP A 187 12.24 13.24 13.62
C TRP A 187 13.48 13.24 14.52
N LYS A 188 13.32 13.52 15.82
CA LYS A 188 14.43 13.47 16.80
C LYS A 188 14.98 12.06 17.01
N ARG A 189 14.16 11.01 16.82
CA ARG A 189 14.57 9.61 16.99
C ARG A 189 15.26 9.02 15.76
N LEU A 190 14.98 9.58 14.58
CA LEU A 190 15.51 9.07 13.31
C LEU A 190 16.80 9.82 12.95
N SER A 191 17.95 9.30 13.39
CA SER A 191 19.25 9.75 12.89
C SER A 191 19.47 9.26 11.45
N GLY A 192 20.17 10.05 10.63
CA GLY A 192 20.56 9.66 9.26
C GLY A 192 19.67 10.19 8.15
N TYR A 193 18.64 10.99 8.44
CA TYR A 193 17.84 11.67 7.41
C TYR A 193 18.35 13.07 7.11
N ALA A 194 18.55 13.36 5.81
CA ALA A 194 18.92 14.68 5.30
C ALA A 194 17.69 15.56 4.96
N PHE A 195 16.54 15.32 5.60
CA PHE A 195 15.32 16.08 5.32
C PHE A 195 15.17 17.28 6.25
N LYS A 196 14.67 18.37 5.68
CA LYS A 196 14.26 19.56 6.44
C LYS A 196 12.78 19.46 6.79
N VAL A 197 12.42 19.86 8.00
CA VAL A 197 11.02 19.97 8.41
C VAL A 197 10.36 21.07 7.59
N ALA A 198 9.35 20.70 6.78
CA ALA A 198 8.63 21.62 5.91
C ALA A 198 7.31 22.11 6.52
N ALA A 199 6.73 21.36 7.47
CA ALA A 199 5.50 21.73 8.15
C ALA A 199 5.53 21.27 9.62
N LEU A 200 4.94 22.07 10.50
CA LEU A 200 4.76 21.79 11.93
C LEU A 200 3.28 21.91 12.28
N LEU A 201 2.76 20.88 12.98
CA LEU A 201 1.44 20.94 13.58
C LEU A 201 1.60 21.43 15.02
N ILE A 202 1.00 22.59 15.35
CA ILE A 202 0.95 23.13 16.71
C ILE A 202 -0.42 22.83 17.28
N THR A 203 -0.46 22.10 18.40
CA THR A 203 -1.68 21.77 19.11
C THR A 203 -1.59 22.22 20.57
N ARG A 204 -2.75 22.43 21.20
CA ARG A 204 -2.87 22.66 22.64
C ARG A 204 -3.69 21.54 23.26
N VAL A 205 -3.28 21.10 24.43
CA VAL A 205 -4.13 20.27 25.27
C VAL A 205 -5.25 21.14 25.80
N ILE A 206 -6.49 20.80 25.47
CA ILE A 206 -7.69 21.54 25.86
C ILE A 206 -8.45 20.89 27.02
N SER A 207 -8.14 19.61 27.28
CA SER A 207 -8.70 18.86 28.40
C SER A 207 -7.74 17.72 28.78
N VAL A 208 -7.63 17.45 30.06
CA VAL A 208 -6.99 16.25 30.62
C VAL A 208 -8.09 15.54 31.39
N LEU A 209 -8.32 14.27 31.06
CA LEU A 209 -9.21 13.40 31.84
C LEU A 209 -8.48 13.04 33.12
N ASP A 210 -9.08 13.30 34.26
CA ASP A 210 -8.61 12.77 35.54
C ASP A 210 -8.85 11.26 35.54
N GLU A 211 -7.83 10.48 35.94
CA GLU A 211 -7.89 9.03 36.10
C GLU A 211 -8.74 8.62 37.32
#